data_b064f3972f63050770ecb7c9cc97b601
#
_entry.id   b064f3972f63050770ecb7c9cc97b601
#
_cell.length_a   1.000
_cell.length_b   1.000
_cell.length_c   1.000
_cell.angle_alpha   90.00
_cell.angle_beta   90.00
_cell.angle_gamma   90.00
#
_symmetry.space_group_name_H-M   'P 1'
#
loop_
_entity.id
_entity.type
_entity.pdbx_description
1 polymer ?
#
loop_
_entity_poly.entity_id
_entity_poly.type
_entity_poly.pdbx_seq_one_letter_code
_entity_poly.pdbx_strand_id
1 'polypeptide(L)'
;MDPNIGQNERNESHLERCDRILVELLQEVRVAQTGVQILFAFLLGLAFTSRFGQATELQRVDYFVTLISSGFAAMLLIAPTSQHRLLFRRGDKEHLVAVANRLVIAGLASVAISLIGAVLLVSDLLFGTAVAVGTSAVAAGCCVITWYGMPLARRRSLTRASGADAPAAIGRPGADVAVRKPRRSAPVPTAPPS
;
A
#
# COMPACT_ATOMS: atom_id res chain seq x y z
N MET A 1 -31.40 -18.02 -2.01
CA MET A 1 -30.31 -17.16 -2.51
C MET A 1 -30.86 -15.74 -2.46
N ASP A 2 -30.45 -14.98 -1.47
CA ASP A 2 -31.04 -13.68 -1.13
C ASP A 2 -30.56 -12.61 -2.13
N PRO A 3 -31.46 -11.97 -2.92
CA PRO A 3 -31.06 -10.99 -3.93
C PRO A 3 -30.50 -9.68 -3.35
N ASN A 4 -30.52 -9.52 -2.01
CA ASN A 4 -30.06 -8.29 -1.33
C ASN A 4 -28.55 -8.23 -1.07
N ILE A 5 -27.79 -9.33 -1.22
CA ILE A 5 -26.35 -9.33 -0.92
C ILE A 5 -25.55 -8.47 -1.92
N GLY A 6 -26.00 -8.40 -3.18
CA GLY A 6 -25.29 -7.60 -4.21
C GLY A 6 -25.64 -6.10 -4.25
N GLN A 7 -26.66 -5.65 -3.50
CA GLN A 7 -27.05 -4.24 -3.46
C GLN A 7 -26.37 -3.45 -2.33
N ASN A 8 -25.94 -4.15 -1.27
CA ASN A 8 -25.30 -3.50 -0.12
C ASN A 8 -23.87 -2.99 -0.45
N GLU A 9 -23.16 -3.64 -1.37
CA GLU A 9 -21.84 -3.21 -1.82
C GLU A 9 -21.88 -1.95 -2.71
N ARG A 10 -23.03 -1.62 -3.31
CA ARG A 10 -23.17 -0.45 -4.19
C ARG A 10 -23.52 0.85 -3.46
N ASN A 11 -23.93 0.77 -2.20
CA ASN A 11 -24.36 1.94 -1.40
C ASN A 11 -23.42 2.31 -0.26
N GLU A 12 -22.20 1.71 -0.21
CA GLU A 12 -21.19 2.09 0.77
C GLU A 12 -20.80 3.56 0.58
N SER A 13 -20.98 4.37 1.61
CA SER A 13 -20.54 5.76 1.56
C SER A 13 -19.02 5.85 1.45
N HIS A 14 -18.51 6.92 0.85
CA HIS A 14 -17.06 7.14 0.70
C HIS A 14 -16.32 7.06 2.05
N LEU A 15 -16.96 7.51 3.13
CA LEU A 15 -16.40 7.49 4.49
C LEU A 15 -16.33 6.07 5.07
N GLU A 16 -17.34 5.24 4.83
CA GLU A 16 -17.34 3.83 5.25
C GLU A 16 -16.25 3.04 4.54
N ARG A 17 -16.05 3.31 3.26
CA ARG A 17 -14.95 2.72 2.48
C ARG A 17 -13.58 3.12 3.03
N CYS A 18 -13.38 4.38 3.38
CA CYS A 18 -12.13 4.83 4.02
C CYS A 18 -11.89 4.14 5.36
N ASP A 19 -12.93 3.98 6.18
CA ASP A 19 -12.82 3.31 7.47
C ASP A 19 -12.46 1.82 7.30
N ARG A 20 -13.07 1.13 6.34
CA ARG A 20 -12.75 -0.28 6.04
C ARG A 20 -11.30 -0.44 5.58
N ILE A 21 -10.86 0.37 4.61
CA ILE A 21 -9.47 0.33 4.11
C ILE A 21 -8.48 0.58 5.24
N LEU A 22 -8.78 1.52 6.14
CA LEU A 22 -7.91 1.83 7.27
C LEU A 22 -7.81 0.67 8.26
N VAL A 23 -8.92 0.00 8.57
CA VAL A 23 -8.93 -1.17 9.46
C VAL A 23 -8.14 -2.33 8.84
N GLU A 24 -8.34 -2.63 7.57
CA GLU A 24 -7.58 -3.65 6.83
C GLU A 24 -6.08 -3.35 6.87
N LEU A 25 -5.69 -2.11 6.54
CA LEU A 25 -4.29 -1.67 6.57
C LEU A 25 -3.66 -1.79 7.97
N LEU A 26 -4.38 -1.42 9.02
CA LEU A 26 -3.88 -1.54 10.39
C LEU A 26 -3.70 -3.00 10.84
N GLN A 27 -4.51 -3.93 10.33
CA GLN A 27 -4.35 -5.36 10.60
C GLN A 27 -3.11 -5.93 9.90
N GLU A 28 -2.91 -5.61 8.62
CA GLU A 28 -1.71 -6.04 7.87
C GLU A 28 -0.43 -5.52 8.51
N VAL A 29 -0.42 -4.24 8.89
CA VAL A 29 0.72 -3.61 9.56
C VAL A 29 1.06 -4.28 10.89
N ARG A 30 0.07 -4.77 11.65
CA ARG A 30 0.30 -5.45 12.94
C ARG A 30 1.17 -6.69 12.80
N VAL A 31 0.97 -7.48 11.74
CA VAL A 31 1.79 -8.67 11.47
C VAL A 31 3.23 -8.26 11.15
N ALA A 32 3.41 -7.26 10.30
CA ALA A 32 4.72 -6.74 9.96
C ALA A 32 5.46 -6.16 11.19
N GLN A 33 4.75 -5.44 12.06
CA GLN A 33 5.28 -4.91 13.33
C GLN A 33 5.86 -6.01 14.23
N THR A 34 5.12 -7.10 14.41
CA THR A 34 5.59 -8.22 15.23
C THR A 34 6.89 -8.81 14.69
N GLY A 35 6.98 -9.02 13.37
CA GLY A 35 8.20 -9.52 12.72
C GLY A 35 9.40 -8.58 12.91
N VAL A 36 9.19 -7.28 12.74
CA VAL A 36 10.25 -6.26 12.93
C VAL A 36 10.72 -6.18 14.38
N GLN A 37 9.82 -6.28 15.35
CA GLN A 37 10.18 -6.25 16.76
C GLN A 37 11.04 -7.45 17.16
N ILE A 38 10.74 -8.63 16.62
CA ILE A 38 11.57 -9.82 16.84
C ILE A 38 12.95 -9.62 16.22
N LEU A 39 13.03 -9.12 14.98
CA LEU A 39 14.29 -8.83 14.32
C LEU A 39 15.11 -7.79 15.09
N PHE A 40 14.49 -6.70 15.52
CA PHE A 40 15.14 -5.65 16.31
C PHE A 40 15.69 -6.18 17.64
N ALA A 41 14.90 -6.98 18.36
CA ALA A 41 15.33 -7.60 19.62
C ALA A 41 16.50 -8.56 19.40
N PHE A 42 16.47 -9.36 18.31
CA PHE A 42 17.59 -10.23 17.94
C PHE A 42 18.86 -9.44 17.64
N LEU A 43 18.75 -8.35 16.88
CA LEU A 43 19.91 -7.48 16.57
C LEU A 43 20.46 -6.84 17.85
N LEU A 44 19.63 -6.36 18.76
CA LEU A 44 20.11 -5.85 20.04
C LEU A 44 20.88 -6.92 20.83
N GLY A 45 20.35 -8.15 20.85
CA GLY A 45 21.03 -9.26 21.53
C GLY A 45 22.38 -9.62 20.91
N LEU A 46 22.51 -9.50 19.59
CA LEU A 46 23.73 -9.84 18.86
C LEU A 46 24.94 -9.00 19.29
N ALA A 47 24.72 -7.72 19.63
CA ALA A 47 25.78 -6.83 20.09
C ALA A 47 26.49 -7.31 21.39
N PHE A 48 25.76 -8.07 22.21
CA PHE A 48 26.27 -8.58 23.49
C PHE A 48 26.93 -9.96 23.38
N THR A 49 27.00 -10.51 22.18
CA THR A 49 27.67 -11.79 21.97
C THR A 49 29.20 -11.61 21.89
N SER A 50 29.94 -12.57 22.41
CA SER A 50 31.42 -12.56 22.36
C SER A 50 31.95 -12.51 20.91
N ARG A 51 31.20 -13.05 19.97
CA ARG A 51 31.53 -13.08 18.55
C ARG A 51 31.51 -11.69 17.91
N PHE A 52 30.62 -10.81 18.36
CA PHE A 52 30.53 -9.44 17.87
C PHE A 52 31.77 -8.59 18.23
N GLY A 53 32.45 -8.94 19.31
CA GLY A 53 33.74 -8.30 19.68
C GLY A 53 34.85 -8.49 18.64
N GLN A 54 34.76 -9.51 17.80
CA GLN A 54 35.71 -9.81 16.72
C GLN A 54 35.23 -9.34 15.33
N ALA A 55 34.07 -8.64 15.27
CA ALA A 55 33.50 -8.17 14.03
C ALA A 55 34.42 -7.12 13.36
N THR A 56 34.55 -7.26 12.04
CA THR A 56 35.26 -6.30 11.19
C THR A 56 34.53 -4.96 11.14
N GLU A 57 35.21 -3.92 10.69
CA GLU A 57 34.58 -2.58 10.52
C GLU A 57 33.36 -2.64 9.58
N LEU A 58 33.45 -3.41 8.49
CA LEU A 58 32.33 -3.58 7.56
C LEU A 58 31.12 -4.25 8.23
N GLN A 59 31.35 -5.30 9.02
CA GLN A 59 30.30 -5.98 9.78
C GLN A 59 29.66 -5.07 10.83
N ARG A 60 30.44 -4.21 11.48
CA ARG A 60 29.91 -3.23 12.44
C ARG A 60 29.05 -2.17 11.76
N VAL A 61 29.48 -1.68 10.59
CA VAL A 61 28.67 -0.72 9.81
C VAL A 61 27.38 -1.36 9.31
N ASP A 62 27.44 -2.57 8.74
CA ASP A 62 26.24 -3.31 8.30
C ASP A 62 25.28 -3.56 9.46
N TYR A 63 25.81 -4.03 10.60
CA TYR A 63 25.02 -4.18 11.83
C TYR A 63 24.33 -2.88 12.22
N PHE A 64 25.07 -1.76 12.26
CA PHE A 64 24.50 -0.48 12.67
C PHE A 64 23.40 -0.01 11.71
N VAL A 65 23.63 -0.08 10.41
CA VAL A 65 22.62 0.27 9.39
C VAL A 65 21.38 -0.61 9.52
N THR A 66 21.58 -1.91 9.70
CA THR A 66 20.50 -2.90 9.86
C THR A 66 19.69 -2.63 11.14
N LEU A 67 20.35 -2.37 12.26
CA LEU A 67 19.72 -2.05 13.53
C LEU A 67 18.89 -0.76 13.43
N ILE A 68 19.48 0.31 12.89
CA ILE A 68 18.78 1.59 12.72
C ILE A 68 17.60 1.45 11.78
N SER A 69 17.76 0.75 10.65
CA SER A 69 16.67 0.51 9.70
C SER A 69 15.52 -0.27 10.34
N SER A 70 15.81 -1.27 11.18
CA SER A 70 14.76 -2.02 11.90
C SER A 70 14.03 -1.15 12.94
N GLY A 71 14.75 -0.26 13.64
CA GLY A 71 14.15 0.73 14.54
C GLY A 71 13.25 1.71 13.79
N PHE A 72 13.70 2.26 12.66
CA PHE A 72 12.89 3.11 11.80
C PHE A 72 11.65 2.38 11.26
N ALA A 73 11.81 1.13 10.82
CA ALA A 73 10.69 0.31 10.38
C ALA A 73 9.63 0.19 11.47
N ALA A 74 10.03 -0.12 12.70
CA ALA A 74 9.12 -0.22 13.84
C ALA A 74 8.36 1.11 14.08
N MET A 75 9.08 2.26 14.08
CA MET A 75 8.47 3.57 14.28
C MET A 75 7.47 3.92 13.17
N LEU A 76 7.85 3.72 11.90
CA LEU A 76 7.02 4.04 10.75
C LEU A 76 5.75 3.17 10.69
N LEU A 77 5.85 1.89 11.06
CA LEU A 77 4.71 0.98 11.09
C LEU A 77 3.77 1.25 12.27
N ILE A 78 4.27 1.79 13.40
CA ILE A 78 3.44 2.18 14.56
C ILE A 78 2.74 3.52 14.31
N ALA A 79 3.32 4.41 13.52
CA ALA A 79 2.83 5.78 13.30
C ALA A 79 1.36 5.86 12.83
N PRO A 80 0.86 5.02 11.89
CA PRO A 80 -0.55 5.05 11.49
C PRO A 80 -1.52 4.81 12.66
N THR A 81 -1.20 3.87 13.56
CA THR A 81 -2.02 3.57 14.75
C THR A 81 -2.09 4.77 15.69
N SER A 82 -0.95 5.45 15.90
CA SER A 82 -0.87 6.66 16.71
C SER A 82 -1.64 7.83 16.09
N GLN A 83 -1.49 8.05 14.78
CA GLN A 83 -2.21 9.10 14.05
C GLN A 83 -3.72 8.87 14.07
N HIS A 84 -4.18 7.62 13.89
CA HIS A 84 -5.60 7.29 13.98
C HIS A 84 -6.18 7.71 15.33
N ARG A 85 -5.50 7.43 16.44
CA ARG A 85 -5.96 7.85 17.78
C ARG A 85 -6.04 9.36 17.97
N LEU A 86 -5.11 10.11 17.40
CA LEU A 86 -5.02 11.56 17.56
C LEU A 86 -5.97 12.33 16.64
N LEU A 87 -6.17 11.84 15.40
CA LEU A 87 -6.93 12.56 14.37
C LEU A 87 -8.37 12.04 14.16
N PHE A 88 -8.76 10.94 14.79
CA PHE A 88 -10.08 10.31 14.61
C PHE A 88 -11.26 11.28 14.79
N ARG A 89 -11.10 12.35 15.60
CA ARG A 89 -12.15 13.33 15.90
C ARG A 89 -12.16 14.56 14.97
N ARG A 90 -11.20 14.72 14.04
CA ARG A 90 -11.04 15.94 13.23
C ARG A 90 -11.63 15.86 11.80
N GLY A 91 -12.16 14.70 11.39
CA GLY A 91 -12.96 14.58 10.15
C GLY A 91 -12.17 14.52 8.84
N ASP A 92 -10.83 14.60 8.85
CA ASP A 92 -9.99 14.54 7.64
C ASP A 92 -9.48 13.11 7.37
N LYS A 93 -10.42 12.21 7.05
CA LYS A 93 -10.15 10.78 6.88
C LYS A 93 -9.33 10.47 5.62
N GLU A 94 -9.54 11.20 4.54
CA GLU A 94 -8.82 10.97 3.27
C GLU A 94 -7.33 11.26 3.40
N HIS A 95 -6.99 12.39 4.02
CA HIS A 95 -5.61 12.75 4.27
C HIS A 95 -4.92 11.72 5.20
N LEU A 96 -5.64 11.28 6.24
CA LEU A 96 -5.14 10.28 7.18
C LEU A 96 -4.80 8.95 6.47
N VAL A 97 -5.67 8.45 5.60
CA VAL A 97 -5.42 7.21 4.83
C VAL A 97 -4.22 7.38 3.90
N ALA A 98 -4.10 8.52 3.21
CA ALA A 98 -2.98 8.78 2.31
C ALA A 98 -1.64 8.85 3.04
N VAL A 99 -1.59 9.51 4.21
CA VAL A 99 -0.38 9.58 5.04
C VAL A 99 -0.05 8.22 5.63
N ALA A 100 -1.03 7.50 6.17
CA ALA A 100 -0.85 6.16 6.71
C ALA A 100 -0.25 5.21 5.66
N ASN A 101 -0.77 5.22 4.44
CA ASN A 101 -0.25 4.40 3.35
C ASN A 101 1.21 4.73 3.00
N ARG A 102 1.59 6.01 2.97
CA ARG A 102 2.98 6.42 2.72
C ARG A 102 3.92 5.94 3.83
N LEU A 103 3.50 6.05 5.08
CA LEU A 103 4.27 5.60 6.23
C LEU A 103 4.46 4.08 6.23
N VAL A 104 3.42 3.33 5.87
CA VAL A 104 3.50 1.87 5.73
C VAL A 104 4.46 1.48 4.61
N ILE A 105 4.38 2.12 3.44
CA ILE A 105 5.30 1.85 2.32
C ILE A 105 6.75 2.13 2.74
N ALA A 106 7.01 3.27 3.38
CA ALA A 106 8.35 3.61 3.88
C ALA A 106 8.82 2.63 4.98
N GLY A 107 7.91 2.23 5.87
CA GLY A 107 8.15 1.21 6.89
C GLY A 107 8.53 -0.14 6.29
N LEU A 108 7.79 -0.62 5.30
CA LEU A 108 8.09 -1.87 4.60
C LEU A 108 9.43 -1.79 3.85
N ALA A 109 9.76 -0.65 3.23
CA ALA A 109 11.07 -0.46 2.62
C ALA A 109 12.21 -0.57 3.65
N SER A 110 12.02 0.01 4.84
CA SER A 110 12.97 -0.11 5.96
C SER A 110 13.07 -1.56 6.49
N VAL A 111 11.96 -2.31 6.49
CA VAL A 111 11.97 -3.77 6.79
C VAL A 111 12.81 -4.53 5.78
N ALA A 112 12.66 -4.24 4.48
CA ALA A 112 13.43 -4.90 3.43
C ALA A 112 14.94 -4.67 3.63
N ILE A 113 15.34 -3.42 3.89
CA ILE A 113 16.75 -3.08 4.16
C ILE A 113 17.27 -3.87 5.37
N SER A 114 16.49 -3.92 6.46
CA SER A 114 16.87 -4.65 7.67
C SER A 114 17.00 -6.15 7.45
N LEU A 115 16.09 -6.76 6.69
CA LEU A 115 16.13 -8.19 6.37
C LEU A 115 17.35 -8.53 5.51
N ILE A 116 17.64 -7.70 4.49
CA ILE A 116 18.79 -7.90 3.60
C ILE A 116 20.09 -7.73 4.39
N GLY A 117 20.19 -6.69 5.23
CA GLY A 117 21.36 -6.47 6.10
C GLY A 117 21.55 -7.59 7.12
N ALA A 118 20.47 -8.09 7.74
CA ALA A 118 20.56 -9.22 8.66
C ALA A 118 21.07 -10.51 7.97
N VAL A 119 20.60 -10.77 6.74
CA VAL A 119 21.10 -11.90 5.94
C VAL A 119 22.57 -11.71 5.58
N LEU A 120 22.96 -10.49 5.19
CA LEU A 120 24.36 -10.15 4.87
C LEU A 120 25.25 -10.39 6.09
N LEU A 121 24.89 -9.84 7.22
CA LEU A 121 25.65 -9.94 8.45
C LEU A 121 25.84 -11.38 8.93
N VAL A 122 24.75 -12.14 9.01
CA VAL A 122 24.80 -13.53 9.48
C VAL A 122 25.56 -14.42 8.50
N SER A 123 25.35 -14.23 7.20
CA SER A 123 26.06 -15.01 6.18
C SER A 123 27.57 -14.69 6.17
N ASP A 124 27.93 -13.43 6.35
CA ASP A 124 29.36 -13.03 6.39
C ASP A 124 30.06 -13.57 7.64
N LEU A 125 29.40 -13.57 8.78
CA LEU A 125 29.92 -14.14 10.02
C LEU A 125 30.14 -15.67 9.96
N LEU A 126 29.33 -16.38 9.17
CA LEU A 126 29.37 -17.84 9.12
C LEU A 126 30.15 -18.39 7.93
N PHE A 127 30.05 -17.79 6.76
CA PHE A 127 30.51 -18.34 5.49
C PHE A 127 31.47 -17.44 4.72
N GLY A 128 31.66 -16.19 5.19
CA GLY A 128 32.51 -15.21 4.54
C GLY A 128 31.81 -14.39 3.45
N THR A 129 32.48 -13.33 3.02
CA THR A 129 31.90 -12.22 2.24
C THR A 129 31.33 -12.62 0.88
N ALA A 130 31.95 -13.59 0.19
CA ALA A 130 31.46 -14.01 -1.12
C ALA A 130 30.06 -14.65 -1.04
N VAL A 131 29.84 -15.53 -0.05
CA VAL A 131 28.53 -16.17 0.19
C VAL A 131 27.53 -15.13 0.69
N ALA A 132 27.95 -14.23 1.58
CA ALA A 132 27.12 -13.18 2.14
C ALA A 132 26.55 -12.28 1.03
N VAL A 133 27.38 -11.82 0.12
CA VAL A 133 26.92 -10.99 -1.02
C VAL A 133 25.97 -11.74 -1.91
N GLY A 134 26.26 -13.01 -2.23
CA GLY A 134 25.39 -13.85 -3.06
C GLY A 134 24.00 -14.06 -2.43
N THR A 135 23.95 -14.46 -1.15
CA THR A 135 22.69 -14.69 -0.43
C THR A 135 21.87 -13.41 -0.25
N SER A 136 22.54 -12.30 0.04
CA SER A 136 21.88 -11.00 0.18
C SER A 136 21.35 -10.46 -1.15
N ALA A 137 22.07 -10.68 -2.26
CA ALA A 137 21.58 -10.34 -3.59
C ALA A 137 20.31 -11.13 -3.95
N VAL A 138 20.25 -12.42 -3.61
CA VAL A 138 19.05 -13.25 -3.79
C VAL A 138 17.91 -12.72 -2.91
N ALA A 139 18.16 -12.45 -1.64
CA ALA A 139 17.16 -11.90 -0.73
C ALA A 139 16.61 -10.55 -1.23
N ALA A 140 17.49 -9.66 -1.68
CA ALA A 140 17.11 -8.37 -2.26
C ALA A 140 16.25 -8.56 -3.53
N GLY A 141 16.66 -9.47 -4.43
CA GLY A 141 15.89 -9.80 -5.63
C GLY A 141 14.49 -10.33 -5.31
N CYS A 142 14.37 -11.23 -4.35
CA CYS A 142 13.10 -11.74 -3.87
C CYS A 142 12.21 -10.62 -3.30
N CYS A 143 12.75 -9.74 -2.44
CA CYS A 143 12.02 -8.60 -1.90
C CYS A 143 11.54 -7.65 -3.00
N VAL A 144 12.39 -7.29 -3.96
CA VAL A 144 12.03 -6.42 -5.08
C VAL A 144 10.94 -7.03 -5.94
N ILE A 145 11.07 -8.31 -6.30
CA ILE A 145 10.10 -8.99 -7.16
C ILE A 145 8.76 -9.13 -6.46
N THR A 146 8.73 -9.61 -5.21
CA THR A 146 7.48 -9.89 -4.49
C THR A 146 6.76 -8.61 -4.04
N TRP A 147 7.48 -7.63 -3.54
CA TRP A 147 6.86 -6.44 -2.94
C TRP A 147 6.62 -5.30 -3.92
N TYR A 148 7.44 -5.20 -4.97
CA TYR A 148 7.32 -4.11 -5.95
C TYR A 148 7.03 -4.62 -7.37
N GLY A 149 7.66 -5.70 -7.80
CA GLY A 149 7.54 -6.21 -9.16
C GLY A 149 6.14 -6.68 -9.52
N MET A 150 5.55 -7.54 -8.70
CA MET A 150 4.20 -8.06 -8.93
C MET A 150 3.11 -6.98 -8.94
N PRO A 151 3.03 -6.04 -7.96
CA PRO A 151 2.02 -4.98 -7.99
C PRO A 151 2.18 -4.03 -9.18
N LEU A 152 3.42 -3.69 -9.54
CA LEU A 152 3.68 -2.81 -10.68
C LEU A 152 3.36 -3.47 -12.02
N ALA A 153 3.68 -4.77 -12.18
CA ALA A 153 3.34 -5.52 -13.37
C ALA A 153 1.81 -5.57 -13.57
N ARG A 154 1.06 -5.81 -12.50
CA ARG A 154 -0.40 -5.84 -12.54
C ARG A 154 -1.02 -4.46 -12.86
N ARG A 155 -0.46 -3.38 -12.32
CA ARG A 155 -0.89 -2.01 -12.68
C ARG A 155 -0.70 -1.74 -14.16
N ARG A 156 0.45 -2.12 -14.74
CA ARG A 156 0.73 -1.93 -16.18
C ARG A 156 -0.19 -2.74 -17.08
N SER A 157 -0.57 -3.97 -16.69
CA SER A 157 -1.52 -4.79 -17.46
C SER A 157 -2.93 -4.19 -17.47
N LEU A 158 -3.39 -3.64 -16.35
CA LEU A 158 -4.70 -2.98 -16.24
C LEU A 158 -4.77 -1.71 -17.09
N THR A 159 -3.70 -0.90 -17.10
CA THR A 159 -3.63 0.32 -17.94
C THR A 159 -3.64 -0.03 -19.43
N ARG A 160 -3.00 -1.12 -19.83
CA ARG A 160 -3.00 -1.60 -21.22
C ARG A 160 -4.39 -2.13 -21.64
N ALA A 161 -5.08 -2.86 -20.78
CA ALA A 161 -6.42 -3.35 -21.05
C ALA A 161 -7.43 -2.20 -21.21
N SER A 162 -7.36 -1.20 -20.33
CA SER A 162 -8.22 0.00 -20.42
C SER A 162 -7.95 0.87 -21.65
N GLY A 163 -6.74 0.86 -22.18
CA GLY A 163 -6.39 1.56 -23.44
C GLY A 163 -6.80 0.79 -24.70
N ALA A 164 -6.96 -0.54 -24.61
CA ALA A 164 -7.38 -1.36 -25.75
C ALA A 164 -8.90 -1.34 -25.96
N ASP A 165 -9.68 -1.08 -24.90
CA ASP A 165 -11.14 -0.98 -24.91
C ASP A 165 -11.66 0.45 -25.17
N ALA A 166 -10.80 1.39 -25.55
CA ALA A 166 -11.24 2.69 -26.02
C ALA A 166 -12.01 2.46 -27.34
N PRO A 167 -13.36 2.71 -27.39
CA PRO A 167 -14.11 2.48 -28.60
C PRO A 167 -13.50 3.29 -29.73
N ALA A 168 -13.08 2.58 -30.78
CA ALA A 168 -12.68 3.18 -32.04
C ALA A 168 -13.74 4.20 -32.43
N ALA A 169 -13.31 5.44 -32.55
CA ALA A 169 -14.05 6.63 -32.93
C ALA A 169 -15.47 6.34 -33.42
N ILE A 170 -16.46 6.77 -32.66
CA ILE A 170 -17.80 6.99 -33.15
C ILE A 170 -17.65 7.88 -34.39
N GLY A 171 -17.81 7.24 -35.57
CA GLY A 171 -17.88 7.94 -36.84
C GLY A 171 -18.88 9.09 -36.67
N ARG A 172 -18.48 10.27 -37.06
CA ARG A 172 -19.37 11.43 -37.18
C ARG A 172 -20.66 10.98 -37.87
N PRO A 173 -21.83 11.02 -37.25
CA PRO A 173 -23.07 10.97 -38.00
C PRO A 173 -23.15 12.30 -38.77
N GLY A 174 -23.13 12.17 -40.09
CA GLY A 174 -23.41 13.26 -40.99
C GLY A 174 -24.76 13.91 -40.64
N ALA A 175 -24.78 15.20 -40.86
CA ALA A 175 -25.94 16.06 -40.93
C ALA A 175 -27.19 15.34 -41.45
N ASP A 176 -28.27 15.31 -40.66
CA ASP A 176 -29.66 15.44 -41.05
C ASP A 176 -30.55 15.13 -39.81
N VAL A 177 -30.56 16.03 -38.85
CA VAL A 177 -31.66 16.12 -37.91
C VAL A 177 -32.48 17.34 -38.30
N ALA A 178 -33.47 17.11 -39.16
CA ALA A 178 -34.56 18.06 -39.43
C ALA A 178 -35.13 18.56 -38.09
N VAL A 179 -35.03 19.86 -37.88
CA VAL A 179 -35.61 20.60 -36.75
C VAL A 179 -37.13 20.35 -36.74
N ARG A 180 -37.59 19.41 -35.93
CA ARG A 180 -39.00 19.20 -35.63
C ARG A 180 -39.48 20.31 -34.73
N LYS A 181 -40.16 21.31 -35.32
CA LYS A 181 -40.85 22.40 -34.64
C LYS A 181 -41.74 21.87 -33.50
N PRO A 182 -41.70 22.43 -32.29
CA PRO A 182 -42.57 22.01 -31.20
C PRO A 182 -44.04 22.32 -31.57
N ARG A 183 -44.92 21.33 -31.47
CA ARG A 183 -46.36 21.51 -31.56
C ARG A 183 -46.81 22.40 -30.44
N ARG A 184 -47.45 23.55 -30.77
CA ARG A 184 -48.20 24.41 -29.84
C ARG A 184 -49.21 23.56 -29.10
N SER A 185 -49.12 23.48 -27.78
CA SER A 185 -50.13 22.95 -26.87
C SER A 185 -51.41 23.81 -26.96
N ALA A 186 -52.53 23.14 -27.19
CA ALA A 186 -53.85 23.72 -27.19
C ALA A 186 -54.24 24.20 -25.74
N PRO A 187 -55.02 25.27 -25.61
CA PRO A 187 -55.43 25.77 -24.30
C PRO A 187 -56.41 24.83 -23.62
N VAL A 188 -56.22 24.63 -22.32
CA VAL A 188 -57.10 23.87 -21.41
C VAL A 188 -58.43 24.64 -21.23
N PRO A 189 -59.63 24.04 -21.36
CA PRO A 189 -60.89 24.69 -21.07
C PRO A 189 -61.04 24.90 -19.57
N THR A 190 -61.34 26.14 -19.18
CA THR A 190 -61.76 26.51 -17.82
C THR A 190 -63.15 26.02 -17.55
N ALA A 191 -63.35 25.29 -16.44
CA ALA A 191 -64.68 24.92 -15.93
C ALA A 191 -65.41 26.14 -15.31
N PRO A 192 -66.75 26.19 -15.43
CA PRO A 192 -67.53 27.32 -14.85
C PRO A 192 -67.68 27.17 -13.33
N PRO A 193 -67.86 28.29 -12.61
CA PRO A 193 -68.12 28.28 -11.18
C PRO A 193 -69.55 27.94 -10.85
N SER A 194 -69.75 27.16 -9.81
CA SER A 194 -71.04 27.04 -9.06
C SER A 194 -70.79 27.34 -7.61
#